data_eb9e9f55b0ab65ef3b0516e649210094
#
_entry.id   eb9e9f55b0ab65ef3b0516e649210094
#
_cell.length_a   1.000
_cell.length_b   1.000
_cell.length_c   1.000
_cell.angle_alpha   90.00
_cell.angle_beta   90.00
_cell.angle_gamma   90.00
#
_symmetry.space_group_name_H-M   'P 1'
#
loop_
_entity.id
_entity.type
_entity.pdbx_description
1 polymer ?
#
loop_
_entity_poly.entity_id
_entity_poly.type
_entity_poly.pdbx_seq_one_letter_code
_entity_poly.pdbx_strand_id
1 'polypeptide(L)'
;MQACDASLKRLGIDVIDLYYQHRVDANTPIEDTVGAMKRLVEQGKVRALGLSEARPETIRRAHKVHPIAAVQNEYSLLYRKEGEETLKATRELGITLVPYAPLGRSMLTGTVHGKGDLPEGDRRLQHPRFQGDALDTNVALVKRIEEIAREKRCTPAQLVLAWLLAQGKDIVPIPGTKRKQRIDENLEALKIKLTPEDLKRISEAAPPGAGAGTRYPAETMKRVYL
;
A
#
# COMPACT_ATOMS: atom_id res chain seq x y z
N MET A 1 -13.24 -15.36 -15.45
CA MET A 1 -13.45 -15.13 -16.89
C MET A 1 -14.38 -13.95 -17.13
N GLN A 2 -15.67 -14.03 -16.80
CA GLN A 2 -16.68 -12.97 -17.04
C GLN A 2 -16.28 -11.58 -16.50
N ALA A 3 -15.64 -11.49 -15.33
CA ALA A 3 -15.18 -10.21 -14.77
C ALA A 3 -14.12 -9.53 -15.64
N CYS A 4 -13.23 -10.30 -16.28
CA CYS A 4 -12.23 -9.78 -17.22
C CYS A 4 -12.90 -9.25 -18.47
N ASP A 5 -13.82 -10.02 -19.07
CA ASP A 5 -14.56 -9.60 -20.26
C ASP A 5 -15.36 -8.32 -20.00
N ALA A 6 -15.99 -8.21 -18.82
CA ALA A 6 -16.68 -7.01 -18.41
C ALA A 6 -15.73 -5.81 -18.21
N SER A 7 -14.49 -6.03 -17.75
CA SER A 7 -13.48 -4.99 -17.61
C SER A 7 -12.98 -4.49 -18.97
N LEU A 8 -12.67 -5.41 -19.89
CA LEU A 8 -12.29 -5.07 -21.27
C LEU A 8 -13.36 -4.21 -21.96
N LYS A 9 -14.63 -4.63 -21.82
CA LYS A 9 -15.78 -3.86 -22.39
C LYS A 9 -15.88 -2.46 -21.78
N ARG A 10 -15.76 -2.31 -20.44
CA ARG A 10 -15.84 -0.99 -19.79
C ARG A 10 -14.67 -0.07 -20.14
N LEU A 11 -13.49 -0.64 -20.32
CA LEU A 11 -12.28 0.10 -20.69
C LEU A 11 -12.21 0.42 -22.18
N GLY A 12 -12.96 -0.28 -23.02
CA GLY A 12 -12.92 -0.12 -24.48
C GLY A 12 -11.57 -0.57 -25.09
N ILE A 13 -10.96 -1.61 -24.51
CA ILE A 13 -9.66 -2.16 -24.94
C ILE A 13 -9.76 -3.67 -25.14
N ASP A 14 -8.87 -4.22 -25.96
CA ASP A 14 -8.82 -5.65 -26.24
C ASP A 14 -7.92 -6.42 -25.28
N VAL A 15 -6.94 -5.76 -24.65
CA VAL A 15 -5.94 -6.37 -23.76
C VAL A 15 -5.74 -5.51 -22.52
N ILE A 16 -5.76 -6.12 -21.32
CA ILE A 16 -5.41 -5.50 -20.05
C ILE A 16 -3.92 -5.76 -19.78
N ASP A 17 -3.13 -4.71 -19.52
CA ASP A 17 -1.71 -4.85 -19.25
C ASP A 17 -1.42 -5.56 -17.92
N LEU A 18 -2.15 -5.22 -16.86
CA LEU A 18 -1.99 -5.82 -15.54
C LEU A 18 -3.34 -6.06 -14.88
N TYR A 19 -3.68 -7.33 -14.66
CA TYR A 19 -4.96 -7.74 -14.09
C TYR A 19 -4.78 -8.29 -12.69
N TYR A 20 -5.47 -7.69 -11.73
CA TYR A 20 -5.35 -8.04 -10.30
C TYR A 20 -6.49 -8.92 -9.80
N GLN A 21 -6.13 -9.91 -8.95
CA GLN A 21 -7.06 -10.39 -7.94
C GLN A 21 -7.08 -9.36 -6.80
N HIS A 22 -8.22 -8.68 -6.59
CA HIS A 22 -8.33 -7.57 -5.62
C HIS A 22 -8.25 -8.03 -4.16
N ARG A 23 -8.74 -9.24 -3.86
CA ARG A 23 -8.64 -9.90 -2.54
C ARG A 23 -8.52 -11.39 -2.74
N VAL A 24 -7.72 -12.03 -1.89
CA VAL A 24 -7.67 -13.49 -1.82
C VAL A 24 -8.98 -13.99 -1.25
N ASP A 25 -9.56 -15.03 -1.87
CA ASP A 25 -10.73 -15.71 -1.35
C ASP A 25 -10.27 -16.84 -0.42
N ALA A 26 -10.69 -16.78 0.84
CA ALA A 26 -10.32 -17.78 1.84
C ALA A 26 -10.89 -19.19 1.55
N ASN A 27 -11.94 -19.27 0.71
CA ASN A 27 -12.62 -20.52 0.37
C ASN A 27 -12.15 -21.15 -0.94
N THR A 28 -11.26 -20.46 -1.68
CA THR A 28 -10.74 -20.91 -2.97
C THR A 28 -9.21 -20.97 -2.89
N PRO A 29 -8.58 -22.14 -3.15
CA PRO A 29 -7.14 -22.23 -3.22
C PRO A 29 -6.57 -21.20 -4.19
N ILE A 30 -5.49 -20.51 -3.79
CA ILE A 30 -4.90 -19.46 -4.63
C ILE A 30 -4.43 -20.03 -5.98
N GLU A 31 -4.03 -21.28 -6.00
CA GLU A 31 -3.61 -22.01 -7.19
C GLU A 31 -4.75 -22.09 -8.22
N ASP A 32 -5.97 -22.35 -7.80
CA ASP A 32 -7.14 -22.44 -8.68
C ASP A 32 -7.49 -21.06 -9.27
N THR A 33 -7.42 -20.01 -8.43
CA THR A 33 -7.65 -18.64 -8.88
C THR A 33 -6.60 -18.21 -9.90
N VAL A 34 -5.33 -18.41 -9.60
CA VAL A 34 -4.22 -18.04 -10.51
C VAL A 34 -4.22 -18.91 -11.75
N GLY A 35 -4.58 -20.20 -11.64
CA GLY A 35 -4.79 -21.10 -12.79
C GLY A 35 -5.90 -20.60 -13.73
N ALA A 36 -6.99 -20.05 -13.19
CA ALA A 36 -8.03 -19.44 -14.00
C ALA A 36 -7.57 -18.12 -14.64
N MET A 37 -6.81 -17.28 -13.91
CA MET A 37 -6.25 -16.04 -14.43
C MET A 37 -5.19 -16.29 -15.52
N LYS A 38 -4.36 -17.34 -15.38
CA LYS A 38 -3.41 -17.78 -16.38
C LYS A 38 -4.07 -18.03 -17.74
N ARG A 39 -5.26 -18.66 -17.75
CA ARG A 39 -6.02 -18.86 -18.99
C ARG A 39 -6.39 -17.55 -19.70
N LEU A 40 -6.57 -16.43 -18.96
CA LEU A 40 -6.80 -15.11 -19.55
C LEU A 40 -5.53 -14.59 -20.27
N VAL A 41 -4.35 -14.91 -19.73
CA VAL A 41 -3.06 -14.60 -20.37
C VAL A 41 -2.90 -15.44 -21.64
N GLU A 42 -3.17 -16.75 -21.58
CA GLU A 42 -3.11 -17.68 -22.72
C GLU A 42 -4.10 -17.28 -23.84
N GLN A 43 -5.24 -16.67 -23.49
CA GLN A 43 -6.21 -16.12 -24.45
C GLN A 43 -5.81 -14.74 -25.01
N GLY A 44 -4.70 -14.16 -24.58
CA GLY A 44 -4.26 -12.84 -24.99
C GLY A 44 -5.09 -11.66 -24.44
N LYS A 45 -6.00 -11.91 -23.50
CA LYS A 45 -6.84 -10.87 -22.87
C LYS A 45 -6.12 -10.06 -21.80
N VAL A 46 -5.05 -10.63 -21.22
CA VAL A 46 -4.27 -10.05 -20.12
C VAL A 46 -2.79 -10.27 -20.40
N ARG A 47 -1.94 -9.27 -20.16
CA ARG A 47 -0.47 -9.41 -20.33
C ARG A 47 0.21 -9.92 -19.08
N ALA A 48 -0.19 -9.42 -17.91
CA ALA A 48 0.45 -9.74 -16.64
C ALA A 48 -0.57 -9.85 -15.50
N LEU A 49 -0.25 -10.66 -14.50
CA LEU A 49 -1.09 -10.89 -13.34
C LEU A 49 -0.54 -10.18 -12.10
N GLY A 50 -1.45 -9.68 -11.26
CA GLY A 50 -1.16 -9.11 -9.96
C GLY A 50 -2.03 -9.69 -8.86
N LEU A 51 -1.55 -9.59 -7.62
CA LEU A 51 -2.30 -9.93 -6.41
C LEU A 51 -2.44 -8.70 -5.51
N SER A 52 -3.47 -8.68 -4.69
CA SER A 52 -3.63 -7.67 -3.66
C SER A 52 -4.01 -8.30 -2.33
N GLU A 53 -3.42 -7.78 -1.25
CA GLU A 53 -3.66 -8.24 0.12
C GLU A 53 -3.39 -9.74 0.34
N ALA A 54 -2.38 -10.26 -0.36
CA ALA A 54 -1.85 -11.60 -0.18
C ALA A 54 -0.63 -11.58 0.75
N ARG A 55 -0.55 -12.54 1.67
CA ARG A 55 0.62 -12.74 2.54
C ARG A 55 1.77 -13.44 1.80
N PRO A 56 3.00 -13.41 2.32
CA PRO A 56 4.17 -13.96 1.65
C PRO A 56 4.02 -15.40 1.16
N GLU A 57 3.41 -16.29 1.96
CA GLU A 57 3.20 -17.69 1.55
C GLU A 57 2.24 -17.81 0.37
N THR A 58 1.14 -17.04 0.40
CA THR A 58 0.15 -17.00 -0.67
C THR A 58 0.77 -16.48 -1.97
N ILE A 59 1.61 -15.43 -1.88
CA ILE A 59 2.34 -14.88 -3.03
C ILE A 59 3.26 -15.95 -3.64
N ARG A 60 4.03 -16.69 -2.82
CA ARG A 60 4.93 -17.74 -3.31
C ARG A 60 4.17 -18.89 -3.97
N ARG A 61 3.05 -19.31 -3.40
CA ARG A 61 2.17 -20.35 -3.97
C ARG A 61 1.60 -19.92 -5.32
N ALA A 62 1.06 -18.70 -5.38
CA ALA A 62 0.53 -18.09 -6.60
C ALA A 62 1.59 -18.02 -7.71
N HIS A 63 2.78 -17.54 -7.38
CA HIS A 63 3.88 -17.33 -8.33
C HIS A 63 4.39 -18.66 -8.92
N LYS A 64 4.26 -19.78 -8.21
CA LYS A 64 4.59 -21.12 -8.73
C LYS A 64 3.62 -21.60 -9.83
N VAL A 65 2.37 -21.12 -9.82
CA VAL A 65 1.37 -21.49 -10.83
C VAL A 65 1.55 -20.67 -12.11
N HIS A 66 1.77 -19.36 -11.95
CA HIS A 66 2.05 -18.41 -13.03
C HIS A 66 2.81 -17.20 -12.46
N PRO A 67 3.79 -16.65 -13.20
CA PRO A 67 4.49 -15.45 -12.76
C PRO A 67 3.54 -14.32 -12.37
N ILE A 68 3.72 -13.80 -11.17
CA ILE A 68 3.03 -12.59 -10.67
C ILE A 68 3.97 -11.41 -10.91
N ALA A 69 3.50 -10.38 -11.59
CA ALA A 69 4.28 -9.20 -11.94
C ALA A 69 4.28 -8.14 -10.82
N ALA A 70 3.16 -8.02 -10.10
CA ALA A 70 3.01 -7.02 -9.05
C ALA A 70 2.14 -7.51 -7.89
N VAL A 71 2.44 -7.00 -6.68
CA VAL A 71 1.63 -7.22 -5.48
C VAL A 71 1.25 -5.87 -4.91
N GLN A 72 -0.05 -5.64 -4.72
CA GLN A 72 -0.59 -4.41 -4.13
C GLN A 72 -1.02 -4.66 -2.70
N ASN A 73 -0.14 -4.35 -1.73
CA ASN A 73 -0.38 -4.48 -0.30
C ASN A 73 -0.24 -3.13 0.40
N GLU A 74 -0.84 -2.97 1.58
CA GLU A 74 -0.58 -1.78 2.40
C GLU A 74 0.89 -1.76 2.83
N TYR A 75 1.57 -0.64 2.58
CA TYR A 75 2.89 -0.37 3.11
C TYR A 75 3.06 1.12 3.36
N SER A 76 3.34 1.48 4.60
CA SER A 76 3.54 2.84 5.06
C SER A 76 4.29 2.82 6.39
N LEU A 77 4.71 3.97 6.90
CA LEU A 77 5.32 4.08 8.24
C LEU A 77 4.40 3.61 9.38
N LEU A 78 3.07 3.56 9.17
CA LEU A 78 2.11 3.00 10.12
C LEU A 78 1.85 1.49 9.94
N TYR A 79 2.37 0.89 8.87
CA TYR A 79 2.17 -0.53 8.56
C TYR A 79 3.46 -1.10 7.96
N ARG A 80 4.52 -1.09 8.78
CA ARG A 80 5.86 -1.48 8.35
C ARG A 80 6.11 -2.97 8.45
N LYS A 81 5.73 -3.60 9.56
CA LYS A 81 6.08 -5.00 9.84
C LYS A 81 5.67 -5.91 8.67
N GLU A 82 4.38 -5.98 8.39
CA GLU A 82 3.83 -6.81 7.31
C GLU A 82 4.22 -6.28 5.92
N GLY A 83 4.39 -4.95 5.79
CA GLY A 83 4.88 -4.33 4.56
C GLY A 83 6.30 -4.77 4.22
N GLU A 84 7.21 -4.81 5.20
CA GLU A 84 8.59 -5.27 5.04
C GLU A 84 8.68 -6.77 4.79
N GLU A 85 7.83 -7.59 5.45
CA GLU A 85 7.71 -9.02 5.17
C GLU A 85 7.26 -9.27 3.72
N THR A 86 6.27 -8.50 3.24
CA THR A 86 5.81 -8.55 1.85
C THR A 86 6.91 -8.14 0.89
N LEU A 87 7.60 -7.02 1.17
CA LEU A 87 8.70 -6.52 0.34
C LEU A 87 9.83 -7.56 0.20
N LYS A 88 10.17 -8.25 1.28
CA LYS A 88 11.15 -9.33 1.24
C LYS A 88 10.71 -10.44 0.29
N ALA A 89 9.47 -10.90 0.41
CA ALA A 89 8.94 -11.98 -0.42
C ALA A 89 8.83 -11.58 -1.90
N THR A 90 8.41 -10.34 -2.19
CA THR A 90 8.33 -9.86 -3.58
C THR A 90 9.71 -9.74 -4.21
N ARG A 91 10.74 -9.30 -3.48
CA ARG A 91 12.12 -9.24 -3.95
C ARG A 91 12.71 -10.60 -4.27
N GLU A 92 12.46 -11.61 -3.42
CA GLU A 92 12.86 -12.99 -3.66
C GLU A 92 12.34 -13.53 -5.00
N LEU A 93 11.22 -13.03 -5.47
CA LEU A 93 10.51 -13.50 -6.68
C LEU A 93 10.61 -12.54 -7.88
N GLY A 94 11.29 -11.41 -7.74
CA GLY A 94 11.37 -10.38 -8.79
C GLY A 94 10.03 -9.69 -9.07
N ILE A 95 9.17 -9.58 -8.06
CA ILE A 95 7.84 -8.96 -8.14
C ILE A 95 7.91 -7.50 -7.70
N THR A 96 7.23 -6.59 -8.40
CA THR A 96 7.07 -5.20 -7.98
C THR A 96 6.06 -5.08 -6.83
N LEU A 97 6.45 -4.42 -5.74
CA LEU A 97 5.52 -4.04 -4.68
C LEU A 97 4.84 -2.71 -5.01
N VAL A 98 3.52 -2.68 -4.91
CA VAL A 98 2.68 -1.49 -5.12
C VAL A 98 2.04 -1.10 -3.79
N PRO A 99 2.68 -0.22 -2.98
CA PRO A 99 2.14 0.23 -1.70
C PRO A 99 0.85 1.05 -1.88
N TYR A 100 -0.29 0.53 -1.42
CA TYR A 100 -1.47 1.35 -1.28
C TYR A 100 -1.53 1.99 0.12
N ALA A 101 -2.33 3.05 0.26
CA ALA A 101 -2.40 3.90 1.45
C ALA A 101 -1.01 4.32 2.00
N PRO A 102 -0.05 4.71 1.14
CA PRO A 102 1.31 5.04 1.54
C PRO A 102 1.36 6.19 2.56
N LEU A 103 0.36 7.07 2.54
CA LEU A 103 0.19 8.20 3.47
C LEU A 103 -0.73 7.89 4.66
N GLY A 104 -0.99 6.60 4.96
CA GLY A 104 -1.79 6.17 6.11
C GLY A 104 -3.20 6.77 6.13
N ARG A 105 -3.86 6.90 4.98
CA ARG A 105 -5.17 7.57 4.83
C ARG A 105 -5.16 9.02 5.35
N SER A 106 -4.13 9.76 4.99
CA SER A 106 -3.81 11.15 5.40
C SER A 106 -3.29 11.30 6.84
N MET A 107 -3.18 10.27 7.66
CA MET A 107 -2.55 10.37 8.97
C MET A 107 -1.10 10.90 8.85
N LEU A 108 -0.32 10.35 7.93
CA LEU A 108 1.08 10.70 7.72
C LEU A 108 1.29 12.01 6.94
N THR A 109 0.25 12.77 6.66
CA THR A 109 0.38 14.08 5.99
C THR A 109 0.51 15.25 6.96
N GLY A 110 0.38 15.00 8.27
CA GLY A 110 0.37 16.05 9.28
C GLY A 110 -0.91 16.91 9.27
N THR A 111 -2.02 16.38 8.72
CA THR A 111 -3.32 17.10 8.69
C THR A 111 -4.34 16.55 9.69
N VAL A 112 -3.99 15.51 10.42
CA VAL A 112 -4.85 14.89 11.45
C VAL A 112 -4.07 14.87 12.76
N HIS A 113 -4.45 15.74 13.68
CA HIS A 113 -3.86 15.88 15.01
C HIS A 113 -4.82 15.43 16.13
N GLY A 114 -6.07 15.12 15.75
CA GLY A 114 -7.10 14.65 16.67
C GLY A 114 -8.40 14.31 15.95
N LYS A 115 -9.36 13.77 16.71
CA LYS A 115 -10.68 13.39 16.17
C LYS A 115 -11.42 14.57 15.54
N GLY A 116 -11.23 15.79 16.06
CA GLY A 116 -11.87 17.01 15.55
C GLY A 116 -11.46 17.42 14.15
N ASP A 117 -10.33 16.91 13.64
CA ASP A 117 -9.88 17.19 12.27
C ASP A 117 -10.59 16.31 11.22
N LEU A 118 -11.39 15.35 11.66
CA LEU A 118 -12.15 14.45 10.79
C LEU A 118 -13.62 14.90 10.77
N PRO A 119 -14.15 15.32 9.59
CA PRO A 119 -15.54 15.74 9.48
C PRO A 119 -16.51 14.61 9.84
N GLU A 120 -17.71 14.97 10.26
CA GLU A 120 -18.79 14.04 10.50
C GLU A 120 -19.07 13.18 9.25
N GLY A 121 -19.27 11.88 9.41
CA GLY A 121 -19.44 10.94 8.31
C GLY A 121 -18.14 10.51 7.60
N ASP A 122 -16.98 11.00 8.02
CA ASP A 122 -15.71 10.54 7.46
C ASP A 122 -15.49 9.06 7.79
N ARG A 123 -15.26 8.25 6.76
CA ARG A 123 -15.06 6.80 6.90
C ARG A 123 -13.87 6.44 7.80
N ARG A 124 -12.87 7.33 7.94
CA ARG A 124 -11.74 7.13 8.82
C ARG A 124 -12.15 7.03 10.29
N LEU A 125 -13.25 7.65 10.69
CA LEU A 125 -13.83 7.52 12.03
C LEU A 125 -14.20 6.07 12.40
N GLN A 126 -14.37 5.19 11.40
CA GLN A 126 -14.65 3.76 11.59
C GLN A 126 -13.38 2.91 11.66
N HIS A 127 -12.21 3.47 11.35
CA HIS A 127 -10.95 2.74 11.38
C HIS A 127 -10.31 2.83 12.76
N PRO A 128 -9.93 1.69 13.38
CA PRO A 128 -9.35 1.66 14.72
C PRO A 128 -8.12 2.56 14.92
N ARG A 129 -7.31 2.78 13.86
CA ARG A 129 -6.17 3.71 13.90
C ARG A 129 -6.53 5.17 14.18
N PHE A 130 -7.79 5.54 13.96
CA PHE A 130 -8.31 6.91 14.14
C PHE A 130 -9.18 7.03 15.39
N GLN A 131 -9.09 6.09 16.34
CA GLN A 131 -9.94 6.04 17.52
C GLN A 131 -9.11 5.95 18.80
N GLY A 132 -9.57 6.64 19.85
CA GLY A 132 -9.03 6.54 21.21
C GLY A 132 -7.50 6.63 21.28
N ASP A 133 -6.91 5.86 22.16
CA ASP A 133 -5.46 5.83 22.41
C ASP A 133 -4.63 5.49 21.16
N ALA A 134 -5.21 4.75 20.21
CA ALA A 134 -4.53 4.45 18.95
C ALA A 134 -4.34 5.71 18.10
N LEU A 135 -5.33 6.60 18.05
CA LEU A 135 -5.19 7.88 17.37
C LEU A 135 -4.08 8.72 18.02
N ASP A 136 -4.08 8.83 19.36
CA ASP A 136 -3.11 9.65 20.08
C ASP A 136 -1.68 9.12 19.89
N THR A 137 -1.50 7.80 19.94
CA THR A 137 -0.22 7.13 19.67
C THR A 137 0.27 7.43 18.24
N ASN A 138 -0.61 7.32 17.25
CA ASN A 138 -0.27 7.58 15.85
C ASN A 138 0.03 9.06 15.60
N VAL A 139 -0.71 9.98 16.22
CA VAL A 139 -0.43 11.43 16.15
C VAL A 139 0.94 11.75 16.75
N ALA A 140 1.29 11.15 17.90
CA ALA A 140 2.61 11.34 18.50
C ALA A 140 3.75 10.83 17.59
N LEU A 141 3.53 9.73 16.88
CA LEU A 141 4.46 9.24 15.86
C LEU A 141 4.59 10.23 14.69
N VAL A 142 3.46 10.74 14.19
CA VAL A 142 3.43 11.68 13.06
C VAL A 142 4.16 12.98 13.40
N LYS A 143 4.02 13.51 14.61
CA LYS A 143 4.75 14.72 15.06
C LYS A 143 6.28 14.57 14.89
N ARG A 144 6.85 13.41 15.21
CA ARG A 144 8.28 13.15 15.01
C ARG A 144 8.65 13.14 13.51
N ILE A 145 7.76 12.63 12.65
CA ILE A 145 7.96 12.67 11.19
C ILE A 145 7.85 14.11 10.67
N GLU A 146 6.95 14.93 11.20
CA GLU A 146 6.83 16.35 10.87
C GLU A 146 8.09 17.15 11.22
N GLU A 147 8.74 16.84 12.35
CA GLU A 147 10.00 17.48 12.74
C GLU A 147 11.11 17.19 11.72
N ILE A 148 11.28 15.92 11.34
CA ILE A 148 12.25 15.53 10.31
C ILE A 148 11.92 16.18 8.96
N ALA A 149 10.64 16.23 8.56
CA ALA A 149 10.21 16.86 7.31
C ALA A 149 10.54 18.37 7.29
N ARG A 150 10.33 19.06 8.41
CA ARG A 150 10.66 20.49 8.55
C ARG A 150 12.16 20.75 8.38
N GLU A 151 13.01 19.93 9.01
CA GLU A 151 14.47 20.02 8.84
C GLU A 151 14.90 19.78 7.38
N LYS A 152 14.25 18.83 6.71
CA LYS A 152 14.46 18.51 5.29
C LYS A 152 13.79 19.52 4.34
N ARG A 153 13.10 20.55 4.86
CA ARG A 153 12.35 21.56 4.08
C ARG A 153 11.38 20.96 3.08
N CYS A 154 10.66 19.91 3.50
CA CYS A 154 9.62 19.24 2.71
C CYS A 154 8.37 19.01 3.54
N THR A 155 7.27 18.63 2.89
CA THR A 155 6.06 18.24 3.64
C THR A 155 6.19 16.83 4.21
N PRO A 156 5.46 16.47 5.29
CA PRO A 156 5.45 15.10 5.81
C PRO A 156 5.05 14.07 4.75
N ALA A 157 4.08 14.41 3.88
CA ALA A 157 3.65 13.55 2.77
C ALA A 157 4.83 13.26 1.81
N GLN A 158 5.58 14.29 1.44
CA GLN A 158 6.76 14.16 0.57
C GLN A 158 7.85 13.32 1.24
N LEU A 159 8.13 13.54 2.54
CA LEU A 159 9.12 12.76 3.28
C LEU A 159 8.76 11.28 3.31
N VAL A 160 7.51 10.95 3.59
CA VAL A 160 7.02 9.57 3.67
C VAL A 160 7.08 8.87 2.30
N LEU A 161 6.71 9.56 1.24
CA LEU A 161 6.83 9.03 -0.12
C LEU A 161 8.30 8.84 -0.53
N ALA A 162 9.16 9.80 -0.22
CA ALA A 162 10.61 9.68 -0.45
C ALA A 162 11.21 8.51 0.33
N TRP A 163 10.76 8.28 1.58
CA TRP A 163 11.17 7.13 2.37
C TRP A 163 10.76 5.81 1.71
N LEU A 164 9.52 5.68 1.21
CA LEU A 164 9.06 4.49 0.49
C LEU A 164 9.91 4.24 -0.76
N LEU A 165 10.15 5.27 -1.56
CA LEU A 165 10.97 5.18 -2.78
C LEU A 165 12.43 4.81 -2.47
N ALA A 166 12.96 5.24 -1.32
CA ALA A 166 14.29 4.90 -0.88
C ALA A 166 14.44 3.43 -0.45
N GLN A 167 13.33 2.69 -0.26
CA GLN A 167 13.39 1.26 0.04
C GLN A 167 13.84 0.42 -1.17
N GLY A 168 13.71 0.90 -2.41
CA GLY A 168 14.19 0.20 -3.60
C GLY A 168 13.52 0.62 -4.90
N LYS A 169 14.07 0.16 -6.02
CA LYS A 169 13.54 0.42 -7.37
C LYS A 169 12.33 -0.45 -7.73
N ASP A 170 12.05 -1.42 -6.92
CA ASP A 170 10.99 -2.41 -7.04
C ASP A 170 9.70 -2.01 -6.28
N ILE A 171 9.59 -0.73 -5.92
CA ILE A 171 8.46 -0.15 -5.19
C ILE A 171 7.83 0.98 -5.99
N VAL A 172 6.49 0.90 -6.17
CA VAL A 172 5.69 1.92 -6.86
C VAL A 172 4.52 2.34 -5.97
N PRO A 173 4.67 3.36 -5.10
CA PRO A 173 3.59 3.81 -4.23
C PRO A 173 2.46 4.47 -5.02
N ILE A 174 1.21 4.26 -4.57
CA ILE A 174 -0.01 4.79 -5.20
C ILE A 174 -0.76 5.73 -4.24
N PRO A 175 -0.26 6.97 -3.99
CA PRO A 175 -0.93 7.94 -3.14
C PRO A 175 -2.21 8.46 -3.79
N GLY A 176 -3.39 8.10 -3.22
CA GLY A 176 -4.68 8.53 -3.73
C GLY A 176 -5.00 9.99 -3.38
N THR A 177 -5.50 10.76 -4.34
CA THR A 177 -5.99 12.13 -4.12
C THR A 177 -7.10 12.52 -5.10
N LYS A 178 -7.93 13.49 -4.71
CA LYS A 178 -8.92 14.16 -5.58
C LYS A 178 -8.49 15.57 -5.98
N ARG A 179 -7.32 16.05 -5.52
CA ARG A 179 -6.83 17.41 -5.73
C ARG A 179 -5.59 17.40 -6.60
N LYS A 180 -5.61 18.11 -7.74
CA LYS A 180 -4.48 18.21 -8.67
C LYS A 180 -3.19 18.67 -7.96
N GLN A 181 -3.27 19.72 -7.13
CA GLN A 181 -2.14 20.25 -6.36
C GLN A 181 -1.44 19.19 -5.49
N ARG A 182 -2.20 18.20 -4.99
CA ARG A 182 -1.61 17.09 -4.21
C ARG A 182 -0.87 16.08 -5.08
N ILE A 183 -1.22 15.98 -6.37
CA ILE A 183 -0.45 15.17 -7.32
C ILE A 183 0.92 15.82 -7.52
N ASP A 184 0.93 17.13 -7.79
CA ASP A 184 2.16 17.90 -7.98
C ASP A 184 3.05 17.84 -6.72
N GLU A 185 2.45 18.04 -5.52
CA GLU A 185 3.14 17.90 -4.23
C GLU A 185 3.74 16.50 -4.03
N ASN A 186 2.99 15.45 -4.33
CA ASN A 186 3.47 14.07 -4.18
C ASN A 186 4.63 13.75 -5.14
N LEU A 187 4.60 14.29 -6.37
CA LEU A 187 5.68 14.10 -7.35
C LEU A 187 6.99 14.78 -6.91
N GLU A 188 6.94 15.87 -6.16
CA GLU A 188 8.14 16.51 -5.61
C GLU A 188 8.92 15.58 -4.66
N ALA A 189 8.28 14.54 -4.10
CA ALA A 189 8.97 13.52 -3.32
C ALA A 189 10.12 12.83 -4.09
N LEU A 190 10.04 12.76 -5.42
CA LEU A 190 11.09 12.19 -6.29
C LEU A 190 12.39 13.00 -6.26
N LYS A 191 12.33 14.27 -5.87
CA LYS A 191 13.49 15.17 -5.79
C LYS A 191 14.19 15.10 -4.42
N ILE A 192 13.56 14.50 -3.42
CA ILE A 192 14.08 14.44 -2.06
C ILE A 192 15.10 13.31 -1.96
N LYS A 193 16.34 13.69 -1.63
CA LYS A 193 17.42 12.73 -1.36
C LYS A 193 17.53 12.51 0.14
N LEU A 194 17.28 11.28 0.57
CA LEU A 194 17.45 10.84 1.95
C LEU A 194 18.84 10.22 2.12
N THR A 195 19.56 10.68 3.10
CA THR A 195 20.83 10.08 3.52
C THR A 195 20.59 8.83 4.36
N PRO A 196 21.58 7.95 4.59
CA PRO A 196 21.47 6.83 5.54
C PRO A 196 21.05 7.29 6.93
N GLU A 197 21.53 8.45 7.39
CA GLU A 197 21.17 9.03 8.68
C GLU A 197 19.69 9.48 8.71
N ASP A 198 19.17 10.09 7.63
CA ASP A 198 17.76 10.43 7.50
C ASP A 198 16.88 9.17 7.59
N LEU A 199 17.26 8.11 6.88
CA LEU A 199 16.53 6.83 6.90
C LEU A 199 16.53 6.19 8.29
N LYS A 200 17.65 6.26 9.00
CA LYS A 200 17.77 5.80 10.37
C LYS A 200 16.84 6.58 11.30
N ARG A 201 16.88 7.91 11.25
CA ARG A 201 16.02 8.79 12.08
C ARG A 201 14.53 8.54 11.81
N ILE A 202 14.13 8.41 10.54
CA ILE A 202 12.74 8.05 10.17
C ILE A 202 12.37 6.68 10.75
N SER A 203 13.30 5.73 10.71
CA SER A 203 13.09 4.38 11.24
C SER A 203 12.93 4.36 12.76
N GLU A 204 13.68 5.20 13.47
CA GLU A 204 13.59 5.40 14.92
C GLU A 204 12.29 6.14 15.32
N ALA A 205 11.86 7.11 14.51
CA ALA A 205 10.61 7.84 14.73
C ALA A 205 9.37 6.93 14.52
N ALA A 206 9.44 5.99 13.59
CA ALA A 206 8.37 5.06 13.23
C ALA A 206 8.91 3.63 13.04
N PRO A 207 9.32 2.93 14.13
CA PRO A 207 9.83 1.57 14.01
C PRO A 207 8.76 0.58 13.55
N PRO A 208 9.15 -0.59 12.98
CA PRO A 208 8.19 -1.63 12.62
C PRO A 208 7.28 -2.01 13.78
N GLY A 209 5.96 -2.01 13.54
CA GLY A 209 4.95 -2.30 14.56
C GLY A 209 4.55 -1.13 15.45
N ALA A 210 5.12 0.08 15.28
CA ALA A 210 4.76 1.25 16.10
C ALA A 210 3.36 1.83 15.77
N GLY A 211 2.83 1.58 14.59
CA GLY A 211 1.48 2.03 14.24
C GLY A 211 0.42 1.33 15.07
N ALA A 212 -0.35 2.10 15.83
CA ALA A 212 -1.39 1.61 16.72
C ALA A 212 -2.73 1.41 16.00
N GLY A 213 -3.52 0.42 16.48
CA GLY A 213 -4.82 0.07 15.93
C GLY A 213 -4.75 -0.69 14.59
N THR A 214 -5.76 -1.52 14.34
CA THR A 214 -5.86 -2.27 13.08
C THR A 214 -6.21 -1.35 11.90
N ARG A 215 -5.83 -1.75 10.70
CA ARG A 215 -6.08 -1.00 9.44
C ARG A 215 -7.56 -0.85 9.12
N TYR A 216 -8.34 -1.83 9.49
CA TYR A 216 -9.77 -1.92 9.24
C TYR A 216 -10.49 -2.44 10.48
N PRO A 217 -11.82 -2.27 10.57
CA PRO A 217 -12.65 -2.97 11.55
C PRO A 217 -12.47 -4.50 11.46
N ALA A 218 -12.72 -5.21 12.57
CA ALA A 218 -12.45 -6.64 12.73
C ALA A 218 -12.99 -7.52 11.60
N GLU A 219 -14.22 -7.26 11.13
CA GLU A 219 -14.82 -8.04 10.03
C GLU A 219 -14.07 -7.85 8.70
N THR A 220 -13.57 -6.66 8.42
CA THR A 220 -12.79 -6.41 7.20
C THR A 220 -11.38 -7.00 7.32
N MET A 221 -10.81 -7.02 8.53
CA MET A 221 -9.50 -7.63 8.77
C MET A 221 -9.44 -9.12 8.39
N LYS A 222 -10.57 -9.83 8.47
CA LYS A 222 -10.68 -11.23 8.03
C LYS A 222 -10.51 -11.45 6.52
N ARG A 223 -10.50 -10.37 5.73
CA ARG A 223 -10.47 -10.42 4.25
C ARG A 223 -9.22 -9.76 3.65
N VAL A 224 -8.23 -9.48 4.47
CA VAL A 224 -6.99 -8.82 4.04
C VAL A 224 -5.77 -9.56 4.58
N TYR A 225 -4.72 -9.56 3.79
CA TYR A 225 -3.46 -10.21 4.13
C TYR A 225 -3.64 -11.72 4.39
N LEU A 226 -4.25 -12.42 3.43
CA LEU A 226 -4.57 -13.85 3.45
C LEU A 226 -3.56 -14.68 2.62
#